data_024e0442e12d77ff5a9c2b6bd21987da
#
_entry.id   024e0442e12d77ff5a9c2b6bd21987da
#
_cell.length_a   1.000
_cell.length_b   1.000
_cell.length_c   1.000
_cell.angle_alpha   90.00
_cell.angle_beta   90.00
_cell.angle_gamma   90.00
#
_symmetry.space_group_name_H-M   'P 1'
#
loop_
_entity.id
_entity.type
_entity.pdbx_description
1 polymer ?
#
loop_
_entity_poly.entity_id
_entity_poly.type
_entity_poly.pdbx_seq_one_letter_code
_entity_poly.pdbx_strand_id
1 'polypeptide(L)'
;MAKAYWVVCYKSIKNPEKFAAYGKLAAPAIQAAGGRFLVRAAAPAKTYEGGLNQRTVVTEFDSVAKAIAAHDSAGYQEALRVLGDSVERDLRIVEGLS
;
A
#
# COMPACT_ATOMS: atom_id res chain seq x y z
N MET A 1 -20.69 -3.92 8.91
CA MET A 1 -19.91 -2.73 8.50
C MET A 1 -19.00 -3.11 7.36
N ALA A 2 -18.87 -2.22 6.41
CA ALA A 2 -18.05 -2.49 5.25
C ALA A 2 -16.57 -2.40 5.60
N LYS A 3 -15.79 -3.33 5.08
CA LYS A 3 -14.34 -3.26 5.16
C LYS A 3 -13.82 -2.21 4.19
N ALA A 4 -12.57 -1.83 4.34
CA ALA A 4 -11.92 -0.90 3.43
C ALA A 4 -10.58 -1.46 2.98
N TYR A 5 -10.08 -0.93 1.87
CA TYR A 5 -8.87 -1.44 1.26
C TYR A 5 -7.96 -0.31 0.84
N TRP A 6 -6.66 -0.49 1.08
CA TRP A 6 -5.64 0.29 0.38
C TRP A 6 -5.36 -0.44 -0.91
N VAL A 7 -5.55 0.23 -2.02
CA VAL A 7 -5.20 -0.30 -3.33
C VAL A 7 -4.04 0.53 -3.85
N VAL A 8 -2.87 -0.06 -3.89
CA VAL A 8 -1.64 0.64 -4.23
C VAL A 8 -1.13 0.08 -5.54
N CYS A 9 -1.08 0.95 -6.55
CA CYS A 9 -0.60 0.59 -7.88
C CYS A 9 0.67 1.39 -8.17
N TYR A 10 1.77 0.68 -8.40
CA TYR A 10 3.06 1.31 -8.68
C TYR A 10 3.20 1.58 -10.16
N LYS A 11 3.78 2.73 -10.49
CA LYS A 11 4.14 3.09 -11.87
C LYS A 11 5.62 2.84 -12.12
N SER A 12 6.46 3.19 -11.14
CA SER A 12 7.90 2.93 -11.23
C SER A 12 8.51 2.88 -9.84
N ILE A 13 9.62 2.15 -9.74
CA ILE A 13 10.44 2.12 -8.52
C ILE A 13 11.81 2.64 -8.95
N LYS A 14 12.12 3.88 -8.54
CA LYS A 14 13.34 4.58 -8.96
C LYS A 14 14.54 4.21 -8.11
N ASN A 15 14.31 3.86 -6.85
CA ASN A 15 15.38 3.51 -5.91
C ASN A 15 14.96 2.25 -5.12
N PRO A 16 15.35 1.07 -5.60
CA PRO A 16 14.96 -0.18 -4.95
C PRO A 16 15.46 -0.31 -3.50
N GLU A 17 16.60 0.28 -3.17
CA GLU A 17 17.14 0.20 -1.82
C GLU A 17 16.28 0.98 -0.82
N LYS A 18 15.88 2.20 -1.17
CA LYS A 18 14.96 2.99 -0.35
C LYS A 18 13.59 2.32 -0.25
N PHE A 19 13.12 1.75 -1.35
CA PHE A 19 11.87 1.03 -1.36
C PHE A 19 11.90 -0.17 -0.41
N ALA A 20 13.00 -0.93 -0.41
CA ALA A 20 13.15 -2.06 0.50
C ALA A 20 13.19 -1.60 1.96
N ALA A 21 13.90 -0.51 2.25
CA ALA A 21 13.94 0.08 3.61
C ALA A 21 12.55 0.53 4.05
N TYR A 22 11.79 1.16 3.14
CA TYR A 22 10.40 1.53 3.40
C TYR A 22 9.58 0.30 3.79
N GLY A 23 9.70 -0.79 3.05
CA GLY A 23 8.93 -2.01 3.30
C GLY A 23 9.18 -2.59 4.68
N LYS A 24 10.40 -2.53 5.17
CA LYS A 24 10.75 -3.02 6.51
C LYS A 24 10.06 -2.22 7.62
N LEU A 25 9.78 -0.95 7.39
CA LEU A 25 9.06 -0.10 8.35
C LEU A 25 7.56 -0.14 8.11
N ALA A 26 7.13 -0.14 6.86
CA ALA A 26 5.72 -0.03 6.50
C ALA A 26 4.93 -1.28 6.89
N ALA A 27 5.45 -2.47 6.64
CA ALA A 27 4.70 -3.70 6.89
C ALA A 27 4.34 -3.85 8.37
N PRO A 28 5.28 -3.69 9.33
CA PRO A 28 4.90 -3.75 10.75
C PRO A 28 3.94 -2.64 11.15
N ALA A 29 4.11 -1.43 10.62
CA ALA A 29 3.23 -0.31 10.96
C ALA A 29 1.80 -0.56 10.48
N ILE A 30 1.64 -1.07 9.26
CA ILE A 30 0.34 -1.40 8.70
C ILE A 30 -0.34 -2.50 9.51
N GLN A 31 0.40 -3.54 9.85
CA GLN A 31 -0.13 -4.66 10.64
C GLN A 31 -0.50 -4.23 12.06
N ALA A 32 0.32 -3.39 12.68
CA ALA A 32 0.02 -2.86 14.02
C ALA A 32 -1.25 -1.99 14.01
N ALA A 33 -1.56 -1.36 12.89
CA ALA A 33 -2.76 -0.55 12.72
C ALA A 33 -3.99 -1.36 12.29
N GLY A 34 -3.87 -2.69 12.24
CA GLY A 34 -4.97 -3.58 11.92
C GLY A 34 -5.09 -3.95 10.44
N GLY A 35 -4.10 -3.62 9.63
CA GLY A 35 -4.10 -3.98 8.22
C GLY A 35 -3.71 -5.44 7.99
N ARG A 36 -4.33 -6.04 6.99
CA ARG A 36 -4.05 -7.40 6.54
C ARG A 36 -3.70 -7.37 5.08
N PHE A 37 -2.50 -7.82 4.72
CA PHE A 37 -2.09 -7.88 3.32
C PHE A 37 -2.85 -9.00 2.61
N LEU A 38 -3.59 -8.65 1.58
CA LEU A 38 -4.29 -9.63 0.73
C LEU A 38 -3.50 -9.90 -0.55
N VAL A 39 -2.82 -8.88 -1.08
CA VAL A 39 -2.02 -8.98 -2.30
C VAL A 39 -0.74 -8.19 -2.10
N ARG A 40 0.39 -8.80 -2.41
CA ARG A 40 1.70 -8.14 -2.45
C ARG A 40 2.49 -8.75 -3.61
N ALA A 41 2.10 -8.36 -4.82
CA ALA A 41 2.65 -8.96 -6.02
C ALA A 41 3.62 -8.00 -6.72
N ALA A 42 4.79 -8.50 -7.08
CA ALA A 42 5.79 -7.72 -7.83
C ALA A 42 5.27 -7.34 -9.21
N ALA A 43 4.36 -8.13 -9.76
CA ALA A 43 3.70 -7.84 -11.03
C ALA A 43 2.34 -8.52 -11.06
N PRO A 44 1.36 -7.96 -11.80
CA PRO A 44 0.10 -8.65 -12.01
C PRO A 44 0.29 -9.96 -12.78
N ALA A 45 -0.58 -10.92 -12.55
CA ALA A 45 -0.59 -12.17 -13.31
C ALA A 45 -0.92 -11.91 -14.79
N LYS A 46 -1.79 -10.92 -15.04
CA LYS A 46 -2.20 -10.51 -16.37
C LYS A 46 -2.70 -9.08 -16.31
N THR A 47 -2.39 -8.28 -17.32
CA THR A 47 -2.95 -6.93 -17.45
C THR A 47 -3.65 -6.80 -18.80
N TYR A 48 -4.65 -5.94 -18.83
CA TYR A 48 -5.42 -5.64 -20.03
C TYR A 48 -5.50 -4.15 -20.23
N GLU A 49 -5.74 -3.74 -21.46
CA GLU A 49 -5.99 -2.35 -21.84
C GLU A 49 -4.82 -1.46 -21.40
N GLY A 50 -5.07 -0.40 -20.63
CA GLY A 50 -4.03 0.49 -20.15
C GLY A 50 -3.34 0.07 -18.86
N GLY A 51 -3.54 -1.16 -18.40
CA GLY A 51 -2.94 -1.65 -17.17
C GLY A 51 -1.43 -1.75 -17.24
N LEU A 52 -0.76 -1.34 -16.15
CA LEU A 52 0.69 -1.44 -16.06
C LEU A 52 1.08 -2.78 -15.44
N ASN A 53 2.14 -3.37 -15.97
CA ASN A 53 2.65 -4.64 -15.46
C ASN A 53 3.65 -4.38 -14.33
N GLN A 54 3.19 -3.67 -13.30
CA GLN A 54 4.01 -3.22 -12.18
C GLN A 54 3.43 -3.72 -10.86
N ARG A 55 4.19 -3.53 -9.77
CA ARG A 55 3.83 -4.00 -8.45
C ARG A 55 2.46 -3.50 -8.02
N THR A 56 1.67 -4.40 -7.41
CA THR A 56 0.34 -4.09 -6.88
C THR A 56 0.22 -4.63 -5.47
N VAL A 57 -0.28 -3.80 -4.55
CA VAL A 57 -0.48 -4.20 -3.15
C VAL A 57 -1.91 -3.88 -2.75
N VAL A 58 -2.59 -4.84 -2.13
CA VAL A 58 -3.93 -4.63 -1.58
C VAL A 58 -3.89 -5.01 -0.10
N THR A 59 -4.30 -4.08 0.75
CA THR A 59 -4.34 -4.26 2.20
C THR A 59 -5.78 -4.04 2.67
N GLU A 60 -6.28 -4.95 3.51
CA GLU A 60 -7.63 -4.87 4.06
C GLU A 60 -7.60 -4.27 5.45
N PHE A 61 -8.59 -3.42 5.74
CA PHE A 61 -8.85 -2.84 7.07
C PHE A 61 -10.32 -3.05 7.42
N ASP A 62 -10.63 -3.00 8.71
CA ASP A 62 -12.01 -3.22 9.19
C ASP A 62 -12.97 -2.10 8.79
N SER A 63 -12.46 -0.91 8.52
CA SER A 63 -13.29 0.24 8.13
C SER A 63 -12.46 1.28 7.39
N VAL A 64 -13.14 2.20 6.70
CA VAL A 64 -12.49 3.35 6.06
C VAL A 64 -11.73 4.18 7.11
N ALA A 65 -12.35 4.41 8.27
CA ALA A 65 -11.71 5.19 9.33
C ALA A 65 -10.40 4.56 9.78
N LYS A 66 -10.36 3.25 9.93
CA LYS A 66 -9.13 2.54 10.32
C LYS A 66 -8.09 2.57 9.22
N ALA A 67 -8.49 2.47 7.95
CA ALA A 67 -7.57 2.56 6.82
C ALA A 67 -6.90 3.95 6.77
N ILE A 68 -7.66 5.01 7.00
CA ILE A 68 -7.14 6.37 7.04
C ILE A 68 -6.21 6.54 8.25
N ALA A 69 -6.64 6.06 9.41
CA ALA A 69 -5.82 6.17 10.63
C ALA A 69 -4.48 5.44 10.48
N ALA A 70 -4.47 4.31 9.78
CA ALA A 70 -3.23 3.58 9.52
C ALA A 70 -2.26 4.40 8.66
N HIS A 71 -2.77 5.06 7.63
CA HIS A 71 -1.95 5.94 6.78
C HIS A 71 -1.37 7.10 7.60
N ASP A 72 -2.18 7.68 8.48
CA ASP A 72 -1.79 8.84 9.27
C ASP A 72 -1.02 8.48 10.54
N SER A 73 -0.82 7.20 10.82
CA SER A 73 -0.09 6.76 12.00
C SER A 73 1.36 7.18 11.97
N ALA A 74 1.96 7.39 13.14
CA ALA A 74 3.35 7.81 13.26
C ALA A 74 4.29 6.80 12.59
N GLY A 75 4.04 5.50 12.77
CA GLY A 75 4.87 4.45 12.17
C GLY A 75 4.84 4.47 10.66
N TYR A 76 3.68 4.65 10.06
CA TYR A 76 3.58 4.70 8.60
C TYR A 76 4.17 6.00 8.04
N GLN A 77 3.97 7.11 8.73
CA GLN A 77 4.56 8.39 8.30
C GLN A 77 6.08 8.33 8.33
N GLU A 78 6.66 7.62 9.29
CA GLU A 78 8.11 7.37 9.32
C GLU A 78 8.54 6.56 8.10
N ALA A 79 7.77 5.53 7.74
CA ALA A 79 8.05 4.74 6.55
C ALA A 79 8.00 5.60 5.28
N LEU A 80 7.03 6.49 5.17
CA LEU A 80 6.91 7.41 4.02
C LEU A 80 8.11 8.35 3.93
N ARG A 81 8.66 8.78 5.05
CA ARG A 81 9.86 9.61 5.06
C ARG A 81 11.05 8.89 4.44
N VAL A 82 11.21 7.61 4.78
CA VAL A 82 12.26 6.76 4.21
C VAL A 82 12.02 6.54 2.72
N LEU A 83 10.76 6.33 2.33
CA LEU A 83 10.41 6.13 0.91
C LEU A 83 10.79 7.35 0.07
N GLY A 84 10.47 8.55 0.56
CA GLY A 84 10.74 9.80 -0.16
C GLY A 84 10.17 9.78 -1.57
N ASP A 85 11.00 10.12 -2.54
CA ASP A 85 10.63 10.16 -3.96
C ASP A 85 11.10 8.93 -4.74
N SER A 86 11.36 7.83 -4.04
CA SER A 86 11.93 6.63 -4.66
C SER A 86 10.97 5.84 -5.54
N VAL A 87 9.69 6.15 -5.50
CA VAL A 87 8.67 5.48 -6.33
C VAL A 87 7.69 6.49 -6.91
N GLU A 88 7.05 6.09 -8.00
CA GLU A 88 5.82 6.71 -8.49
C GLU A 88 4.72 5.69 -8.34
N ARG A 89 3.66 6.07 -7.63
CA ARG A 89 2.53 5.17 -7.37
C ARG A 89 1.30 5.99 -7.01
N ASP A 90 0.13 5.34 -7.06
CA ASP A 90 -1.03 5.89 -6.38
C ASP A 90 -1.46 4.93 -5.26
N LEU A 91 -2.02 5.49 -4.21
CA LEU A 91 -2.57 4.76 -3.09
C LEU A 91 -4.00 5.23 -2.92
N ARG A 92 -4.94 4.32 -3.06
CA ARG A 92 -6.37 4.62 -2.95
C ARG A 92 -6.95 3.89 -1.77
N ILE A 93 -7.76 4.59 -0.97
CA ILE A 93 -8.55 3.96 0.08
C ILE A 93 -9.96 3.85 -0.45
N VAL A 94 -10.44 2.62 -0.58
CA VAL A 94 -11.76 2.35 -1.13
C VAL A 94 -12.56 1.51 -0.15
N GLU A 95 -13.87 1.79 -0.09
CA GLU A 95 -14.77 1.02 0.76
C GLU A 95 -15.24 -0.22 0.01
N GLY A 96 -15.27 -1.35 0.70
CA GLY A 96 -15.77 -2.59 0.15
C GLY A 96 -17.29 -2.62 0.07
N LEU A 97 -17.81 -3.66 -0.56
CA LEU A 97 -19.25 -3.79 -0.74
C LEU A 97 -19.98 -4.23 0.54
N SER A 98 -19.26 -4.85 1.46
CA SER A 98 -19.88 -5.30 2.70
C SER A 98 -18.90 -5.33 3.84
#